data_121b72edf3fda237ac96e7d6e080026b
#
_entry.id   121b72edf3fda237ac96e7d6e080026b
#
_cell.length_a   1.000
_cell.length_b   1.000
_cell.length_c   1.000
_cell.angle_alpha   90.00
_cell.angle_beta   90.00
_cell.angle_gamma   90.00
#
_symmetry.space_group_name_H-M   'P 1'
#
loop_
_entity.id
_entity.type
_entity.pdbx_description
1 polymer ?
#
loop_
_entity_poly.entity_id
_entity_poly.type
_entity_poly.pdbx_seq_one_letter_code
_entity_poly.pdbx_strand_id
1 'polypeptide(L)' 'MAEKRDYYEVLGVQKNANADEIKKAYRKAAIKYHPDKNPGDKEAEEKFKEAAEAYDVSVSYTH' A
#
# COMPACT_ATOMS: atom_id res chain seq x y z
N MET A 1 -12.75 -13.76 -12.19
CA MET A 1 -12.25 -13.80 -11.25
C MET A 1 -11.81 -12.63 -10.78
N ALA A 2 -11.98 -12.35 -9.77
CA ALA A 2 -11.60 -11.27 -9.27
C ALA A 2 -10.30 -11.23 -9.10
N GLU A 3 -9.72 -10.40 -9.55
CA GLU A 3 -8.51 -10.38 -9.36
C GLU A 3 -8.17 -9.61 -8.27
N LYS A 4 -7.63 -10.10 -7.33
CA LYS A 4 -7.11 -9.40 -6.30
C LYS A 4 -5.93 -8.76 -6.76
N ARG A 5 -5.79 -7.49 -6.66
CA ARG A 5 -4.58 -6.87 -6.93
C ARG A 5 -3.54 -7.46 -6.12
N ASP A 6 -2.36 -7.61 -6.62
CA ASP A 6 -1.20 -8.11 -5.90
C ASP A 6 -0.72 -7.02 -4.98
N TYR A 7 -1.02 -7.10 -3.70
CA TYR A 7 -0.63 -6.02 -2.79
C TYR A 7 0.89 -5.92 -2.65
N TYR A 8 1.61 -6.96 -2.96
CA TYR A 8 3.08 -6.87 -2.97
C TYR A 8 3.51 -5.89 -4.06
N GLU A 9 2.85 -5.97 -5.21
CA GLU A 9 3.19 -5.08 -6.30
C GLU A 9 2.74 -3.67 -5.99
N VAL A 10 1.59 -3.51 -5.39
CA VAL A 10 1.07 -2.20 -5.03
C VAL A 10 2.02 -1.50 -4.07
N LEU A 11 2.54 -2.23 -3.10
CA LEU A 11 3.46 -1.66 -2.12
C LEU A 11 4.90 -1.64 -2.63
N GLY A 12 5.18 -2.28 -3.74
CA GLY A 12 6.53 -2.28 -4.29
C GLY A 12 7.49 -3.17 -3.55
N VAL A 13 7.01 -4.29 -3.01
CA VAL A 13 7.86 -5.21 -2.30
C VAL A 13 7.83 -6.56 -2.97
N GLN A 14 8.73 -7.42 -2.59
CA GLN A 14 8.78 -8.75 -3.17
C GLN A 14 7.72 -9.62 -2.55
N LYS A 15 7.36 -10.66 -3.26
CA LYS A 15 6.30 -11.53 -2.79
C LYS A 15 6.65 -12.25 -1.50
N ASN A 16 7.94 -12.42 -1.25
CA ASN A 16 8.34 -13.08 -0.01
C ASN A 16 8.65 -12.07 1.09
N ALA A 17 8.18 -10.83 0.95
CA ALA A 17 8.41 -9.83 1.95
C ALA A 17 7.70 -10.19 3.24
N ASN A 18 8.37 -9.98 4.37
CA ASN A 18 7.74 -10.29 5.64
C ASN A 18 6.93 -9.09 6.13
N ALA A 19 6.32 -9.22 7.28
CA ALA A 19 5.43 -8.18 7.80
C ALA A 19 6.15 -6.87 7.99
N ASP A 20 7.40 -6.92 8.45
CA ASP A 20 8.16 -5.71 8.67
C ASP A 20 8.41 -4.98 7.38
N GLU A 21 8.73 -5.71 6.33
CA GLU A 21 9.00 -5.08 5.05
C GLU A 21 7.74 -4.49 4.47
N ILE A 22 6.62 -5.17 4.63
CA ILE A 22 5.36 -4.66 4.14
C ILE A 22 4.99 -3.38 4.89
N LYS A 23 5.21 -3.37 6.20
CA LYS A 23 4.91 -2.19 6.98
C LYS A 23 5.79 -1.01 6.56
N LYS A 24 7.07 -1.28 6.32
CA LYS A 24 7.95 -0.22 5.88
C LYS A 24 7.53 0.33 4.53
N ALA A 25 7.16 -0.57 3.61
CA ALA A 25 6.73 -0.14 2.29
C ALA A 25 5.46 0.71 2.39
N TYR A 26 4.54 0.30 3.25
CA TYR A 26 3.32 1.08 3.43
C TYR A 26 3.65 2.46 3.99
N ARG A 27 4.54 2.53 4.96
CA ARG A 27 4.91 3.81 5.51
C ARG A 27 5.52 4.73 4.46
N LYS A 28 6.39 4.18 3.64
CA LYS A 28 7.00 4.98 2.59
C LYS A 28 5.95 5.47 1.63
N ALA A 29 5.03 4.59 1.22
CA ALA A 29 3.98 5.01 0.31
C ALA A 29 3.08 6.05 0.95
N ALA A 30 2.78 5.88 2.24
CA ALA A 30 1.93 6.83 2.93
C ALA A 30 2.57 8.21 2.98
N ILE A 31 3.87 8.26 3.22
CA ILE A 31 4.55 9.53 3.26
C ILE A 31 4.61 10.14 1.86
N LYS A 32 4.89 9.30 0.87
CA LYS A 32 5.07 9.82 -0.48
C LYS A 32 3.76 10.33 -1.06
N TYR A 33 2.67 9.64 -0.82
CA TYR A 33 1.40 9.99 -1.43
C TYR A 33 0.42 10.59 -0.44
N HIS A 34 0.90 11.04 0.70
CA HIS A 34 0.00 11.59 1.71
C HIS A 34 -0.72 12.82 1.16
N PRO A 35 -2.03 12.92 1.40
CA PRO A 35 -2.79 14.05 0.87
C PRO A 35 -2.29 15.40 1.37
N ASP A 36 -1.73 15.45 2.57
CA ASP A 36 -1.20 16.71 3.09
C ASP A 36 -0.02 17.17 2.28
N LYS A 37 0.79 16.23 1.79
CA LYS A 37 1.95 16.60 1.01
C LYS A 37 1.60 16.76 -0.45
N ASN A 38 0.51 16.20 -0.89
CA ASN A 38 0.10 16.27 -2.28
C ASN A 38 -1.34 16.76 -2.36
N PRO A 39 -1.61 17.96 -1.90
CA PRO A 39 -2.97 18.45 -1.88
C PRO A 39 -3.50 18.63 -3.30
N GLY A 40 -4.67 18.12 -3.56
CA GLY A 40 -5.27 18.25 -4.87
C GLY A 40 -4.77 17.26 -5.90
N ASP A 41 -3.87 16.38 -5.52
CA ASP A 41 -3.33 15.40 -6.44
C ASP A 41 -4.16 14.14 -6.34
N LYS A 42 -5.03 13.91 -7.29
CA LYS A 42 -5.90 12.75 -7.25
C LYS A 42 -5.13 11.47 -7.43
N GLU A 43 -4.09 11.50 -8.23
CA GLU A 43 -3.29 10.32 -8.43
C GLU A 43 -2.65 9.88 -7.13
N ALA A 44 -2.07 10.82 -6.40
CA ALA A 44 -1.47 10.49 -5.11
C ALA A 44 -2.53 9.98 -4.13
N GLU A 45 -3.70 10.56 -4.17
CA GLU A 45 -4.76 10.13 -3.28
C GLU A 45 -5.18 8.70 -3.60
N GLU A 46 -5.28 8.35 -4.86
CA GLU A 46 -5.65 7.01 -5.24
C GLU A 46 -4.57 6.01 -4.83
N LYS A 47 -3.32 6.37 -5.05
CA LYS A 47 -2.23 5.48 -4.66
C LYS A 47 -2.15 5.32 -3.16
N PHE A 48 -2.44 6.38 -2.42
CA PHE A 48 -2.45 6.30 -0.98
C PHE A 48 -3.55 5.34 -0.52
N LYS A 49 -4.71 5.42 -1.15
CA LYS A 49 -5.79 4.52 -0.80
C LYS A 49 -5.45 3.08 -1.13
N GLU A 50 -4.83 2.87 -2.29
CA GLU A 50 -4.45 1.52 -2.69
C GLU A 50 -3.43 0.93 -1.71
N ALA A 51 -2.47 1.74 -1.30
CA ALA A 51 -1.47 1.26 -0.37
C ALA A 51 -2.11 0.92 0.98
N ALA A 52 -3.01 1.76 1.44
CA ALA A 52 -3.69 1.52 2.70
C ALA A 52 -4.53 0.24 2.63
N GLU A 53 -5.19 0.03 1.51
CA GLU A 53 -6.00 -1.14 1.34
C GLU A 53 -5.13 -2.39 1.27
N ALA A 54 -4.02 -2.31 0.55
CA ALA A 54 -3.12 -3.44 0.44
C ALA A 54 -2.56 -3.81 1.81
N TYR A 55 -2.20 -2.82 2.60
CA TYR A 55 -1.67 -3.09 3.92
C TYR A 55 -2.73 -3.71 4.81
N ASP A 56 -3.96 -3.21 4.73
CA ASP A 56 -5.05 -3.72 5.53
C ASP A 56 -5.34 -5.17 5.19
N VAL A 57 -5.35 -5.50 3.91
CA VAL A 57 -5.59 -6.87 3.49
C VAL A 57 -4.47 -7.77 3.97
N SER A 58 -3.23 -7.31 3.87
CA SER A 58 -2.09 -8.10 4.29
C SER A 58 -2.17 -8.40 5.79
N VAL A 59 -2.51 -7.41 6.58
CA VAL A 59 -2.58 -7.59 8.02
C VAL A 59 -3.76 -8.51 8.37
N SER A 60 -4.89 -8.30 7.72
CA SER A 60 -6.05 -9.12 8.01
C SER A 60 -5.82 -10.55 7.63
N TYR A 61 -5.11 -10.75 6.57
CA TYR A 61 -4.90 -12.11 6.10
C TYR A 61 -4.03 -12.91 7.07
N THR A 62 -3.04 -12.27 7.65
CA THR A 62 -2.20 -12.99 8.59
C THR A 62 -2.89 -13.19 9.89
N HIS A 63 -3.98 -12.54 10.15
CA HIS A 63 -4.65 -12.69 11.41
C HIS A 63 -5.38 -14.02 11.47
#